data_758d5fbe1645bf893fe95a38f981e567
#
_entry.id   758d5fbe1645bf893fe95a38f981e567
#
_cell.length_a   1.000
_cell.length_b   1.000
_cell.length_c   1.000
_cell.angle_alpha   90.00
_cell.angle_beta   90.00
_cell.angle_gamma   90.00
#
_symmetry.space_group_name_H-M   'P 1'
#
loop_
_entity.id
_entity.type
_entity.pdbx_description
1 polymer ?
#
loop_
_entity_poly.entity_id
_entity_poly.type
_entity_poly.pdbx_seq_one_letter_code
_entity_poly.pdbx_strand_id
1 'polypeptide(L)'
;LPKARRFAEYYIPTTLKLLHTYNDVQGQKGENAETIRRDIAGILHTLNQAYDTLYNTLLSDMAMDVSSEIAALQGMLANDGLTGGDFQ
;
A
#
# COMPACT_ATOMS: atom_id res chain seq x y z
N LEU A 1 0.63 -2.05 -12.71
CA LEU A 1 -0.09 -2.96 -11.83
C LEU A 1 -1.53 -2.47 -11.64
N PRO A 2 -2.53 -3.32 -11.88
CA PRO A 2 -3.94 -2.90 -11.76
C PRO A 2 -4.30 -2.37 -10.38
N LYS A 3 -3.76 -2.96 -9.31
CA LYS A 3 -4.03 -2.51 -7.94
C LYS A 3 -3.43 -1.13 -7.69
N ALA A 4 -2.20 -0.89 -8.15
CA ALA A 4 -1.55 0.40 -7.98
C ALA A 4 -2.25 1.49 -8.77
N ARG A 5 -2.74 1.17 -9.96
CA ARG A 5 -3.49 2.12 -10.78
C ARG A 5 -4.78 2.52 -10.09
N ARG A 6 -5.56 1.56 -9.59
CA ARG A 6 -6.81 1.83 -8.89
C ARG A 6 -6.57 2.67 -7.63
N PHE A 7 -5.48 2.38 -6.94
CA PHE A 7 -5.07 3.16 -5.77
C PHE A 7 -4.84 4.62 -6.15
N ALA A 8 -4.04 4.86 -7.19
CA ALA A 8 -3.68 6.21 -7.60
C ALA A 8 -4.83 6.97 -8.26
N GLU A 9 -5.63 6.29 -9.08
CA GLU A 9 -6.64 6.95 -9.91
C GLU A 9 -8.00 7.08 -9.23
N TYR A 10 -8.29 6.24 -8.27
CA TYR A 10 -9.60 6.25 -7.62
C TYR A 10 -9.52 6.43 -6.11
N TYR A 11 -8.78 5.59 -5.40
CA TYR A 11 -8.81 5.61 -3.94
C TYR A 11 -8.20 6.87 -3.35
N ILE A 12 -7.08 7.33 -3.86
CA ILE A 12 -6.45 8.55 -3.37
C ILE A 12 -7.32 9.78 -3.63
N PRO A 13 -7.78 10.02 -4.88
CA PRO A 13 -8.64 11.18 -5.13
C PRO A 13 -9.93 11.17 -4.32
N THR A 14 -10.56 10.01 -4.18
CA THR A 14 -11.80 9.88 -3.41
C THR A 14 -11.54 10.14 -1.93
N THR A 15 -10.45 9.64 -1.38
CA THR A 15 -10.05 9.88 0.00
C THR A 15 -9.83 11.38 0.25
N LEU A 16 -9.14 12.05 -0.66
CA LEU A 16 -8.93 13.50 -0.56
C LEU A 16 -10.23 14.26 -0.57
N LYS A 17 -11.17 13.85 -1.43
CA LYS A 17 -12.50 14.47 -1.47
C LYS A 17 -13.24 14.33 -0.15
N LEU A 18 -13.17 13.15 0.46
CA LEU A 18 -13.78 12.92 1.77
C LEU A 18 -13.13 13.75 2.86
N LEU A 19 -11.81 13.88 2.83
CA LEU A 19 -11.08 14.72 3.77
C LEU A 19 -11.48 16.19 3.63
N HIS A 20 -11.64 16.68 2.41
CA HIS A 20 -12.12 18.04 2.17
C HIS A 20 -13.50 18.23 2.76
N THR A 21 -14.41 17.28 2.53
CA THR A 21 -15.77 17.35 3.08
C THR A 21 -15.75 17.34 4.61
N TYR A 22 -14.92 16.49 5.20
CA TYR A 22 -14.77 16.45 6.66
C TYR A 22 -14.32 17.79 7.19
N ASN A 23 -13.33 18.39 6.54
CA ASN A 23 -12.83 19.71 6.93
C ASN A 23 -13.91 20.79 6.82
N ASP A 24 -14.71 20.72 5.76
CA ASP A 24 -15.78 21.69 5.53
C ASP A 24 -16.86 21.65 6.60
N VAL A 25 -17.18 20.47 7.13
CA VAL A 25 -18.23 20.31 8.13
C VAL A 25 -17.71 20.27 9.56
N GLN A 26 -16.40 20.40 9.75
CA GLN A 26 -15.78 20.27 11.07
C GLN A 26 -16.33 21.25 12.10
N GLY A 27 -16.59 22.47 11.68
CA GLY A 27 -17.11 23.52 12.56
C GLY A 27 -18.63 23.61 12.58
N GLN A 28 -19.31 22.80 11.81
CA GLN A 28 -20.76 22.86 11.73
C GLN A 28 -21.41 22.06 12.84
N LYS A 29 -22.58 22.56 13.29
CA LYS A 29 -23.37 21.91 14.31
C LYS A 29 -24.62 21.29 13.70
N GLY A 30 -25.18 20.33 14.39
CA GLY A 30 -26.42 19.71 13.99
C GLY A 30 -26.21 18.24 13.64
N GLU A 31 -27.33 17.55 13.54
CA GLU A 31 -27.34 16.10 13.39
C GLU A 31 -26.73 15.65 12.07
N ASN A 32 -27.02 16.37 10.98
CA ASN A 32 -26.50 15.98 9.66
C ASN A 32 -24.98 16.16 9.57
N ALA A 33 -24.46 17.27 10.11
CA ALA A 33 -23.02 17.49 10.13
C ALA A 33 -22.30 16.43 10.97
N GLU A 34 -22.89 16.09 12.10
CA GLU A 34 -22.34 15.06 12.98
C GLU A 34 -22.33 13.69 12.29
N THR A 35 -23.42 13.34 11.59
CA THR A 35 -23.51 12.10 10.84
C THR A 35 -22.44 12.04 9.75
N ILE A 36 -22.26 13.11 9.00
CA ILE A 36 -21.24 13.19 7.95
C ILE A 36 -19.85 12.97 8.55
N ARG A 37 -19.54 13.66 9.65
CA ARG A 37 -18.24 13.50 10.31
C ARG A 37 -18.02 12.05 10.76
N ARG A 38 -19.02 11.44 11.36
CA ARG A 38 -18.93 10.06 11.85
C ARG A 38 -18.72 9.08 10.70
N ASP A 39 -19.49 9.23 9.64
CA ASP A 39 -19.41 8.33 8.48
C ASP A 39 -18.05 8.45 7.79
N ILE A 40 -17.56 9.67 7.62
CA ILE A 40 -16.24 9.87 7.00
C ILE A 40 -15.14 9.32 7.89
N ALA A 41 -15.20 9.57 9.20
CA ALA A 41 -14.20 9.03 10.12
C ALA A 41 -14.17 7.49 10.05
N GLY A 42 -15.34 6.87 9.96
CA GLY A 42 -15.45 5.42 9.85
C GLY A 42 -14.81 4.86 8.58
N ILE A 43 -15.12 5.47 7.44
CA ILE A 43 -14.55 4.99 6.18
C ILE A 43 -13.05 5.30 6.07
N LEU A 44 -12.60 6.41 6.63
CA LEU A 44 -11.17 6.72 6.66
C LEU A 44 -10.39 5.68 7.47
N HIS A 45 -10.96 5.22 8.57
CA HIS A 45 -10.35 4.15 9.35
C HIS A 45 -10.22 2.87 8.53
N THR A 46 -11.28 2.50 7.83
CA THR A 46 -11.29 1.32 6.95
C THR A 46 -10.28 1.47 5.81
N LEU A 47 -10.22 2.65 5.20
CA LEU A 47 -9.27 2.93 4.12
C LEU A 47 -7.83 2.83 4.62
N ASN A 48 -7.57 3.33 5.83
CA ASN A 48 -6.23 3.25 6.40
C ASN A 48 -5.78 1.81 6.58
N GLN A 49 -6.68 0.93 7.04
CA GLN A 49 -6.39 -0.50 7.14
C GLN A 49 -6.16 -1.13 5.77
N ALA A 50 -6.98 -0.74 4.79
CA ALA A 50 -6.84 -1.25 3.43
C ALA A 50 -5.52 -0.82 2.80
N TYR A 51 -5.09 0.41 3.06
CA TYR A 51 -3.81 0.92 2.56
C TYR A 51 -2.63 0.17 3.19
N ASP A 52 -2.70 -0.13 4.48
CA ASP A 52 -1.67 -0.94 5.13
C ASP A 52 -1.58 -2.32 4.49
N THR A 53 -2.71 -2.94 4.22
CA THR A 53 -2.76 -4.24 3.57
C THR A 53 -2.14 -4.17 2.17
N LEU A 54 -2.50 -3.15 1.40
CA LEU A 54 -1.94 -2.97 0.05
C LEU A 54 -0.43 -2.75 0.12
N TYR A 55 0.02 -1.90 1.02
CA TYR A 55 1.44 -1.60 1.19
C TYR A 55 2.22 -2.89 1.54
N ASN A 56 1.71 -3.67 2.48
CA ASN A 56 2.35 -4.93 2.87
C ASN A 56 2.36 -5.95 1.73
N THR A 57 1.31 -5.98 0.92
CA THR A 57 1.27 -6.84 -0.26
C THR A 57 2.35 -6.45 -1.27
N LEU A 58 2.49 -5.14 -1.53
CA LEU A 58 3.51 -4.65 -2.44
C LEU A 58 4.92 -4.97 -1.93
N LEU A 59 5.15 -4.80 -0.63
CA LEU A 59 6.44 -5.14 -0.03
C LEU A 59 6.72 -6.64 -0.11
N SER A 60 5.71 -7.47 0.09
CA SER A 60 5.85 -8.91 -0.05
C SER A 60 6.25 -9.30 -1.47
N ASP A 61 5.62 -8.69 -2.47
CA ASP A 61 5.96 -8.94 -3.87
C ASP A 61 7.40 -8.51 -4.16
N MET A 62 7.81 -7.36 -3.65
CA MET A 62 9.19 -6.87 -3.79
C MET A 62 10.18 -7.82 -3.14
N ALA A 63 9.85 -8.33 -1.95
CA ALA A 63 10.71 -9.27 -1.24
C ALA A 63 10.90 -10.57 -2.04
N MET A 64 9.84 -11.05 -2.68
CA MET A 64 9.93 -12.23 -3.55
C MET A 64 10.81 -11.97 -4.76
N ASP A 65 10.68 -10.80 -5.38
CA ASP A 65 11.51 -10.42 -6.53
C ASP A 65 12.98 -10.35 -6.13
N VAL A 66 13.27 -9.69 -5.01
CA VAL A 66 14.64 -9.57 -4.50
C VAL A 66 15.22 -10.96 -4.19
N SER A 67 14.43 -11.82 -3.55
CA SER A 67 14.85 -13.17 -3.24
C SER A 67 15.21 -13.97 -4.51
N SER A 68 14.40 -13.82 -5.56
CA SER A 68 14.66 -14.47 -6.85
C SER A 68 15.93 -13.94 -7.51
N GLU A 69 16.12 -12.61 -7.47
CA GLU A 69 17.32 -11.98 -8.02
C GLU A 69 18.58 -12.45 -7.30
N ILE A 70 18.52 -12.53 -5.97
CA ILE A 70 19.64 -13.00 -5.16
C ILE A 70 19.96 -14.46 -5.48
N ALA A 71 18.95 -15.30 -5.57
CA ALA A 71 19.16 -16.72 -5.91
C ALA A 71 19.81 -16.87 -7.28
N ALA A 72 19.36 -16.11 -8.27
CA ALA A 72 19.94 -16.13 -9.60
C ALA A 72 21.40 -15.68 -9.58
N LEU A 73 21.68 -14.59 -8.85
CA LEU A 73 23.05 -14.08 -8.73
C LEU A 73 23.96 -15.08 -8.03
N GLN A 74 23.49 -15.67 -6.95
CA GLN A 74 24.25 -16.70 -6.23
C GLN A 74 24.59 -17.90 -7.12
N GLY A 75 23.60 -18.33 -7.93
CA GLY A 75 23.81 -19.41 -8.87
C GLY A 75 24.86 -19.09 -9.93
N MET A 76 24.83 -17.86 -10.44
CA MET A 76 25.81 -17.40 -11.42
C MET A 76 27.22 -17.34 -10.82
N LEU A 77 27.33 -16.79 -9.61
CA LEU A 77 28.60 -16.71 -8.93
C LEU A 77 29.18 -18.08 -8.67
N ALA A 78 28.37 -19.03 -8.24
CA ALA A 78 28.81 -20.39 -8.01
C ALA A 78 29.26 -21.05 -9.31
N ASN A 79 28.46 -20.87 -10.36
CA ASN A 79 28.77 -21.46 -11.66
C ASN A 79 30.07 -20.92 -12.27
N ASP A 80 30.40 -19.67 -11.97
CA ASP A 80 31.62 -19.03 -12.46
C ASP A 80 32.84 -19.29 -11.55
N GLY A 81 32.67 -20.06 -10.49
CA GLY A 81 33.76 -20.38 -9.60
C GLY A 81 34.17 -19.27 -8.68
N LEU A 82 33.27 -18.31 -8.42
CA LEU A 82 33.59 -17.12 -7.64
C LEU A 82 33.14 -17.22 -6.18
N THR A 83 32.41 -18.26 -5.81
CA THR A 83 32.00 -18.48 -4.44
C THR A 83 32.29 -19.91 -3.99
N GLY A 84 32.33 -20.12 -2.68
CA GLY A 84 32.71 -21.37 -2.06
C GLY A 84 31.82 -22.57 -2.34
N GLY A 85 30.60 -22.33 -2.77
CA GLY A 85 29.67 -23.41 -3.07
C GLY A 85 30.14 -24.35 -4.19
N ASP A 86 31.08 -23.91 -4.99
CA ASP A 86 31.61 -24.65 -6.12
C ASP A 86 32.57 -25.73 -5.74
N PHE A 87 33.06 -25.72 -4.55
CA PHE A 87 34.17 -26.60 -4.16
C PHE A 87 33.69 -27.91 -3.58
N GLN A 88 32.51 -28.27 -3.90
CA GLN A 88 31.92 -29.54 -3.45
C GLN A 88 32.44 -30.77 -4.17
#